data_bd10f1a69c3aeb9465758717f9669416
#
_entry.id   bd10f1a69c3aeb9465758717f9669416
#
_cell.length_a   1.000
_cell.length_b   1.000
_cell.length_c   1.000
_cell.angle_alpha   90.00
_cell.angle_beta   90.00
_cell.angle_gamma   90.00
#
_symmetry.space_group_name_H-M   'P 1'
#
loop_
_entity.id
_entity.type
_entity.pdbx_description
1 polymer ?
#
loop_
_entity_poly.entity_id
_entity_poly.type
_entity_poly.pdbx_seq_one_letter_code
_entity_poly.pdbx_strand_id
1 'polypeptide(L)'
;SALGVLNTLIIYYPKKQYWVQASHLYGEKKEEQKQLALMEAAYEQGFLDRSSELVNMSYLYLNAEVPYFAASVIEKGFDDELVDDKSKNYELAGSAWAQAREVAKSIPMMEKAAAKSDEGELYVRLGNVYLDGDQFAKAADSVSKGLKKGGVKRPDQARLVLGMAYFNLGEYNKARKAFRDAGRDERS
;
A
#
# COMPACT_ATOMS: atom_id res chain seq x y z
N SER A 1 -26.04 25.24 -8.74
CA SER A 1 -25.45 24.33 -7.74
C SER A 1 -24.00 24.73 -7.45
N ALA A 2 -23.49 24.43 -6.27
CA ALA A 2 -22.09 24.72 -5.91
C ALA A 2 -21.09 24.16 -6.93
N LEU A 3 -21.32 22.92 -7.40
CA LEU A 3 -20.50 22.31 -8.46
C LEU A 3 -20.50 23.10 -9.78
N GLY A 4 -21.64 23.67 -10.18
CA GLY A 4 -21.70 24.51 -11.40
C GLY A 4 -20.82 25.75 -11.28
N VAL A 5 -20.81 26.38 -10.11
CA VAL A 5 -19.94 27.54 -9.85
C VAL A 5 -18.46 27.13 -9.83
N LEU A 6 -18.12 26.04 -9.16
CA LEU A 6 -16.74 25.53 -9.10
C LEU A 6 -16.22 25.16 -10.49
N ASN A 7 -17.02 24.49 -11.32
CA ASN A 7 -16.62 24.14 -12.68
C ASN A 7 -16.32 25.40 -13.52
N THR A 8 -17.12 26.46 -13.38
CA THR A 8 -16.85 27.74 -14.02
C THR A 8 -15.54 28.35 -13.50
N LEU A 9 -15.33 28.36 -12.19
CA LEU A 9 -14.12 28.89 -11.58
C LEU A 9 -12.85 28.11 -11.99
N ILE A 10 -12.94 26.80 -12.12
CA ILE A 10 -11.84 25.96 -12.60
C ILE A 10 -11.41 26.34 -14.02
N ILE A 11 -12.37 26.65 -14.90
CA ILE A 11 -12.08 27.00 -16.30
C ILE A 11 -11.47 28.40 -16.41
N TYR A 12 -12.05 29.38 -15.74
CA TYR A 12 -11.67 30.79 -15.94
C TYR A 12 -10.64 31.30 -14.92
N TYR A 13 -10.57 30.70 -13.74
CA TYR A 13 -9.68 31.11 -12.66
C TYR A 13 -9.08 29.90 -11.94
N PRO A 14 -8.28 29.07 -12.62
CA PRO A 14 -7.80 27.81 -12.06
C PRO A 14 -6.96 28.03 -10.80
N LYS A 15 -7.50 27.62 -9.66
CA LYS A 15 -6.80 27.60 -8.36
C LYS A 15 -6.99 26.25 -7.72
N LYS A 16 -5.94 25.74 -7.07
CA LYS A 16 -5.93 24.46 -6.31
C LYS A 16 -7.22 24.22 -5.54
N GLN A 17 -7.66 25.22 -4.77
CA GLN A 17 -8.83 25.08 -3.90
C GLN A 17 -10.12 24.70 -4.65
N TYR A 18 -10.31 25.15 -5.87
CA TYR A 18 -11.53 24.84 -6.64
C TYR A 18 -11.55 23.41 -7.13
N TRP A 19 -10.39 22.89 -7.54
CA TRP A 19 -10.23 21.50 -7.95
C TRP A 19 -10.46 20.55 -6.79
N VAL A 20 -9.84 20.82 -5.63
CA VAL A 20 -9.97 20.00 -4.43
C VAL A 20 -11.41 20.02 -3.89
N GLN A 21 -12.06 21.20 -3.85
CA GLN A 21 -13.46 21.31 -3.42
C GLN A 21 -14.42 20.60 -4.36
N ALA A 22 -14.25 20.75 -5.68
CA ALA A 22 -15.10 20.08 -6.65
C ALA A 22 -14.93 18.55 -6.58
N SER A 23 -13.69 18.06 -6.45
CA SER A 23 -13.40 16.63 -6.23
C SER A 23 -14.11 16.11 -4.98
N HIS A 24 -14.03 16.83 -3.86
CA HIS A 24 -14.69 16.45 -2.60
C HIS A 24 -16.21 16.35 -2.77
N LEU A 25 -16.85 17.34 -3.41
CA LEU A 25 -18.28 17.33 -3.66
C LEU A 25 -18.73 16.19 -4.59
N TYR A 26 -17.89 15.77 -5.55
CA TYR A 26 -18.18 14.59 -6.34
C TYR A 26 -18.06 13.30 -5.51
N GLY A 27 -17.10 13.24 -4.59
CA GLY A 27 -16.99 12.14 -3.64
C GLY A 27 -18.22 12.00 -2.73
N GLU A 28 -18.75 13.11 -2.18
CA GLU A 28 -19.99 13.12 -1.39
C GLU A 28 -21.20 12.61 -2.19
N LYS A 29 -21.20 12.84 -3.51
CA LYS A 29 -22.24 12.33 -4.41
C LYS A 29 -22.00 10.90 -4.87
N LYS A 30 -20.90 10.26 -4.44
CA LYS A 30 -20.48 8.94 -4.91
C LYS A 30 -20.21 8.85 -6.42
N GLU A 31 -19.81 9.98 -7.02
CA GLU A 31 -19.42 10.08 -8.43
C GLU A 31 -17.88 9.91 -8.52
N GLU A 32 -17.38 8.71 -8.15
CA GLU A 32 -15.96 8.42 -7.93
C GLU A 32 -15.07 8.68 -9.16
N GLN A 33 -15.58 8.39 -10.36
CA GLN A 33 -14.84 8.64 -11.59
C GLN A 33 -14.59 10.15 -11.82
N LYS A 34 -15.58 11.00 -11.54
CA LYS A 34 -15.42 12.46 -11.66
C LYS A 34 -14.53 13.01 -10.56
N GLN A 35 -14.63 12.43 -9.36
CA GLN A 35 -13.74 12.75 -8.26
C GLN A 35 -12.28 12.50 -8.63
N LEU A 36 -11.98 11.30 -9.14
CA LEU A 36 -10.63 10.94 -9.57
C LEU A 36 -10.14 11.82 -10.71
N ALA A 37 -10.95 12.02 -11.76
CA ALA A 37 -10.58 12.86 -12.91
C ALA A 37 -10.20 14.30 -12.52
N LEU A 38 -10.90 14.89 -11.54
CA LEU A 38 -10.55 16.21 -11.01
C LEU A 38 -9.24 16.20 -10.22
N MET A 39 -8.99 15.14 -9.44
CA MET A 39 -7.72 15.02 -8.72
C MET A 39 -6.56 14.78 -9.68
N GLU A 40 -6.74 13.99 -10.73
CA GLU A 40 -5.75 13.80 -11.79
C GLU A 40 -5.41 15.12 -12.47
N ALA A 41 -6.43 15.87 -12.88
CA ALA A 41 -6.21 17.18 -13.52
C ALA A 41 -5.50 18.16 -12.57
N ALA A 42 -5.84 18.17 -11.28
CA ALA A 42 -5.15 18.98 -10.29
C ALA A 42 -3.68 18.54 -10.09
N TYR A 43 -3.42 17.24 -10.12
CA TYR A 43 -2.08 16.66 -10.02
C TYR A 43 -1.21 17.05 -11.22
N GLU A 44 -1.75 16.91 -12.45
CA GLU A 44 -1.06 17.28 -13.69
C GLU A 44 -0.73 18.79 -13.76
N GLN A 45 -1.56 19.63 -13.14
CA GLN A 45 -1.29 21.06 -13.00
C GLN A 45 -0.27 21.40 -11.90
N GLY A 46 0.23 20.41 -11.17
CA GLY A 46 1.16 20.61 -10.05
C GLY A 46 0.52 21.24 -8.81
N PHE A 47 -0.80 21.15 -8.68
CA PHE A 47 -1.52 21.75 -7.53
C PHE A 47 -1.48 20.88 -6.29
N LEU A 48 -1.19 19.57 -6.40
CA LEU A 48 -1.12 18.66 -5.25
C LEU A 48 0.29 18.66 -4.68
N ASP A 49 0.50 19.43 -3.61
CA ASP A 49 1.79 19.68 -2.98
C ASP A 49 1.86 19.21 -1.51
N ARG A 50 0.85 18.48 -1.04
CA ARG A 50 0.79 17.96 0.32
C ARG A 50 0.73 16.43 0.34
N SER A 51 1.43 15.85 1.31
CA SER A 51 1.43 14.39 1.53
C SER A 51 0.02 13.81 1.60
N SER A 52 -0.89 14.46 2.33
CA SER A 52 -2.28 14.00 2.46
C SER A 52 -3.06 13.99 1.15
N GLU A 53 -2.77 14.90 0.23
CA GLU A 53 -3.44 14.98 -1.07
C GLU A 53 -2.97 13.84 -1.99
N LEU A 54 -1.66 13.57 -2.04
CA LEU A 54 -1.10 12.47 -2.82
C LEU A 54 -1.52 11.11 -2.27
N VAL A 55 -1.56 10.96 -0.94
CA VAL A 55 -2.07 9.76 -0.27
C VAL A 55 -3.56 9.55 -0.60
N ASN A 56 -4.38 10.62 -0.55
CA ASN A 56 -5.80 10.52 -0.92
C ASN A 56 -5.96 10.12 -2.41
N MET A 57 -5.18 10.71 -3.30
CA MET A 57 -5.19 10.36 -4.73
C MET A 57 -4.83 8.89 -4.95
N SER A 58 -3.83 8.38 -4.21
CA SER A 58 -3.47 6.95 -4.25
C SER A 58 -4.65 6.06 -3.85
N TYR A 59 -5.39 6.41 -2.79
CA TYR A 59 -6.59 5.66 -2.41
C TYR A 59 -7.70 5.73 -3.46
N LEU A 60 -7.89 6.88 -4.13
CA LEU A 60 -8.86 6.98 -5.23
C LEU A 60 -8.49 6.05 -6.39
N TYR A 61 -7.21 5.96 -6.73
CA TYR A 61 -6.74 4.99 -7.74
C TYR A 61 -6.94 3.54 -7.29
N LEU A 62 -6.70 3.21 -6.02
CA LEU A 62 -6.96 1.86 -5.50
C LEU A 62 -8.45 1.51 -5.57
N ASN A 63 -9.33 2.45 -5.23
CA ASN A 63 -10.78 2.27 -5.33
C ASN A 63 -11.24 2.10 -6.79
N ALA A 64 -10.54 2.76 -7.73
CA ALA A 64 -10.77 2.60 -9.16
C ALA A 64 -10.11 1.34 -9.76
N GLU A 65 -9.51 0.48 -8.93
CA GLU A 65 -8.82 -0.76 -9.32
C GLU A 65 -7.63 -0.53 -10.29
N VAL A 66 -6.95 0.61 -10.16
CA VAL A 66 -5.74 0.95 -10.93
C VAL A 66 -4.50 1.09 -10.02
N PRO A 67 -4.06 0.00 -9.38
CA PRO A 67 -3.03 0.02 -8.34
C PRO A 67 -1.66 0.52 -8.84
N TYR A 68 -1.36 0.37 -10.12
CA TYR A 68 -0.12 0.89 -10.70
C TYR A 68 0.00 2.41 -10.52
N PHE A 69 -1.06 3.16 -10.86
CA PHE A 69 -1.06 4.61 -10.69
C PHE A 69 -1.09 5.01 -9.21
N ALA A 70 -1.79 4.25 -8.38
CA ALA A 70 -1.79 4.46 -6.92
C ALA A 70 -0.37 4.42 -6.34
N ALA A 71 0.42 3.41 -6.71
CA ALA A 71 1.79 3.28 -6.26
C ALA A 71 2.70 4.36 -6.86
N SER A 72 2.57 4.64 -8.16
CA SER A 72 3.39 5.62 -8.88
C SER A 72 3.28 7.02 -8.29
N VAL A 73 2.08 7.44 -7.89
CA VAL A 73 1.85 8.76 -7.26
C VAL A 73 2.60 8.88 -5.93
N ILE A 74 2.57 7.84 -5.10
CA ILE A 74 3.27 7.86 -3.80
C ILE A 74 4.78 7.79 -4.00
N GLU A 75 5.27 6.93 -4.89
CA GLU A 75 6.70 6.80 -5.18
C GLU A 75 7.28 8.11 -5.70
N LYS A 76 6.61 8.72 -6.70
CA LYS A 76 6.98 10.05 -7.19
C LYS A 76 6.90 11.11 -6.08
N GLY A 77 5.90 11.04 -5.21
CA GLY A 77 5.77 11.93 -4.08
C GLY A 77 6.91 11.80 -3.06
N PHE A 78 7.53 10.62 -2.92
CA PHE A 78 8.77 10.46 -2.15
C PHE A 78 9.97 11.09 -2.86
N ASP A 79 10.09 10.89 -4.17
CA ASP A 79 11.19 11.44 -4.97
C ASP A 79 11.15 12.98 -4.99
N ASP A 80 9.95 13.56 -5.01
CA ASP A 80 9.72 15.01 -4.97
C ASP A 80 9.71 15.59 -3.53
N GLU A 81 9.97 14.76 -2.50
CA GLU A 81 9.95 15.14 -1.07
C GLU A 81 8.59 15.67 -0.57
N LEU A 82 7.50 15.36 -1.26
CA LEU A 82 6.14 15.78 -0.93
C LEU A 82 5.41 14.79 -0.02
N VAL A 83 5.77 13.50 -0.06
CA VAL A 83 5.16 12.47 0.79
C VAL A 83 5.98 12.24 2.04
N ASP A 84 5.31 12.30 3.21
CA ASP A 84 5.97 12.09 4.50
C ASP A 84 6.68 10.73 4.58
N ASP A 85 7.90 10.73 5.11
CA ASP A 85 8.74 9.55 5.36
C ASP A 85 8.21 8.73 6.55
N LYS A 86 7.02 8.14 6.39
CA LYS A 86 6.30 7.35 7.41
C LYS A 86 6.06 5.92 6.96
N SER A 87 6.13 4.98 7.89
CA SER A 87 5.87 3.54 7.66
C SER A 87 4.62 3.30 6.82
N LYS A 88 3.49 3.93 7.18
CA LYS A 88 2.20 3.78 6.50
C LYS A 88 2.20 4.21 5.02
N ASN A 89 3.00 5.22 4.66
CA ASN A 89 3.07 5.69 3.28
C ASN A 89 3.91 4.73 2.42
N TYR A 90 4.98 4.16 2.97
CA TYR A 90 5.72 3.07 2.32
C TYR A 90 4.89 1.79 2.21
N GLU A 91 4.09 1.46 3.24
CA GLU A 91 3.14 0.35 3.19
C GLU A 91 2.12 0.53 2.07
N LEU A 92 1.56 1.74 1.92
CA LEU A 92 0.62 2.07 0.85
C LEU A 92 1.26 1.84 -0.53
N ALA A 93 2.44 2.42 -0.78
CA ALA A 93 3.15 2.25 -2.05
C ALA A 93 3.51 0.78 -2.31
N GLY A 94 4.07 0.09 -1.32
CA GLY A 94 4.46 -1.31 -1.45
C GLY A 94 3.28 -2.23 -1.69
N SER A 95 2.16 -2.02 -1.00
CA SER A 95 0.94 -2.79 -1.20
C SER A 95 0.30 -2.53 -2.57
N ALA A 96 0.30 -1.30 -3.03
CA ALA A 96 -0.21 -0.94 -4.35
C ALA A 96 0.66 -1.55 -5.47
N TRP A 97 2.00 -1.53 -5.35
CA TRP A 97 2.89 -2.23 -6.27
C TRP A 97 2.67 -3.75 -6.28
N ALA A 98 2.44 -4.37 -5.11
CA ALA A 98 2.11 -5.79 -5.03
C ALA A 98 0.78 -6.11 -5.75
N GLN A 99 -0.25 -5.29 -5.56
CA GLN A 99 -1.53 -5.42 -6.27
C GLN A 99 -1.37 -5.23 -7.79
N ALA A 100 -0.47 -4.35 -8.22
CA ALA A 100 -0.12 -4.15 -9.63
C ALA A 100 0.76 -5.28 -10.20
N ARG A 101 1.09 -6.31 -9.40
CA ARG A 101 2.01 -7.41 -9.76
C ARG A 101 3.45 -6.96 -10.04
N GLU A 102 3.81 -5.78 -9.60
CA GLU A 102 5.16 -5.20 -9.69
C GLU A 102 5.99 -5.56 -8.44
N VAL A 103 6.23 -6.87 -8.23
CA VAL A 103 6.88 -7.40 -7.02
C VAL A 103 8.25 -6.76 -6.77
N ALA A 104 9.04 -6.55 -7.83
CA ALA A 104 10.36 -5.92 -7.73
C ALA A 104 10.31 -4.49 -7.17
N LYS A 105 9.24 -3.73 -7.46
CA LYS A 105 9.00 -2.38 -6.93
C LYS A 105 8.38 -2.41 -5.54
N SER A 106 7.56 -3.43 -5.25
CA SER A 106 6.92 -3.60 -3.95
C SER A 106 7.93 -3.86 -2.84
N ILE A 107 8.92 -4.72 -3.09
CA ILE A 107 9.92 -5.14 -2.08
C ILE A 107 10.59 -3.96 -1.37
N PRO A 108 11.25 -3.01 -2.05
CA PRO A 108 11.97 -1.92 -1.37
C PRO A 108 11.03 -1.01 -0.58
N MET A 109 9.79 -0.82 -1.02
CA MET A 109 8.80 -0.03 -0.27
C MET A 109 8.36 -0.77 0.99
N MET A 110 8.07 -2.07 0.90
CA MET A 110 7.69 -2.89 2.06
C MET A 110 8.85 -3.07 3.04
N GLU A 111 10.11 -3.15 2.59
CA GLU A 111 11.29 -3.17 3.46
C GLU A 111 11.38 -1.89 4.29
N LYS A 112 11.21 -0.71 3.66
CA LYS A 112 11.18 0.58 4.36
C LYS A 112 10.01 0.67 5.34
N ALA A 113 8.82 0.22 4.93
CA ALA A 113 7.65 0.18 5.80
C ALA A 113 7.89 -0.66 7.05
N ALA A 114 8.38 -1.89 6.89
CA ALA A 114 8.65 -2.82 7.99
C ALA A 114 9.76 -2.31 8.92
N ALA A 115 10.82 -1.70 8.37
CA ALA A 115 11.92 -1.15 9.16
C ALA A 115 11.48 0.00 10.08
N LYS A 116 10.48 0.78 9.65
CA LYS A 116 9.92 1.93 10.40
C LYS A 116 8.74 1.54 11.31
N SER A 117 8.30 0.30 11.29
CA SER A 117 7.18 -0.16 12.10
C SER A 117 7.63 -0.71 13.44
N ASP A 118 6.86 -0.43 14.49
CA ASP A 118 7.08 -1.01 15.82
C ASP A 118 6.46 -2.41 15.96
N GLU A 119 5.55 -2.78 15.06
CA GLU A 119 4.85 -4.06 15.05
C GLU A 119 5.40 -5.04 14.01
N GLY A 120 5.24 -6.33 14.27
CA GLY A 120 5.70 -7.42 13.40
C GLY A 120 4.82 -7.64 12.16
N GLU A 121 3.62 -7.07 12.12
CA GLU A 121 2.66 -7.27 11.02
C GLU A 121 3.26 -6.92 9.64
N LEU A 122 3.99 -5.80 9.53
CA LEU A 122 4.59 -5.40 8.25
C LEU A 122 5.74 -6.32 7.81
N TYR A 123 6.44 -6.95 8.75
CA TYR A 123 7.42 -8.00 8.41
C TYR A 123 6.76 -9.26 7.85
N VAL A 124 5.57 -9.61 8.34
CA VAL A 124 4.79 -10.73 7.79
C VAL A 124 4.31 -10.39 6.38
N ARG A 125 3.80 -9.18 6.15
CA ARG A 125 3.40 -8.71 4.81
C ARG A 125 4.57 -8.66 3.83
N LEU A 126 5.72 -8.17 4.27
CA LEU A 126 6.96 -8.22 3.48
C LEU A 126 7.34 -9.67 3.14
N GLY A 127 7.17 -10.60 4.09
CA GLY A 127 7.38 -12.03 3.85
C GLY A 127 6.48 -12.59 2.74
N ASN A 128 5.23 -12.17 2.66
CA ASN A 128 4.34 -12.53 1.54
C ASN A 128 4.87 -11.99 0.20
N VAL A 129 5.29 -10.72 0.17
CA VAL A 129 5.84 -10.10 -1.05
C VAL A 129 7.11 -10.83 -1.49
N TYR A 130 7.99 -11.22 -0.57
CA TYR A 130 9.17 -12.04 -0.89
C TYR A 130 8.78 -13.42 -1.42
N LEU A 131 7.72 -14.04 -0.86
CA LEU A 131 7.21 -15.34 -1.32
C LEU A 131 6.69 -15.24 -2.75
N ASP A 132 5.93 -14.18 -3.07
CA ASP A 132 5.42 -13.89 -4.41
C ASP A 132 6.56 -13.62 -5.43
N GLY A 133 7.71 -13.18 -4.95
CA GLY A 133 8.92 -12.95 -5.73
C GLY A 133 9.91 -14.11 -5.72
N ASP A 134 9.51 -15.31 -5.27
CA ASP A 134 10.35 -16.51 -5.14
C ASP A 134 11.61 -16.34 -4.28
N GLN A 135 11.63 -15.30 -3.42
CA GLN A 135 12.73 -15.04 -2.49
C GLN A 135 12.49 -15.77 -1.15
N PHE A 136 12.38 -17.10 -1.20
CA PHE A 136 11.91 -17.94 -0.10
C PHE A 136 12.72 -17.81 1.19
N ALA A 137 14.05 -17.64 1.10
CA ALA A 137 14.88 -17.45 2.28
C ALA A 137 14.54 -16.12 2.99
N LYS A 138 14.42 -15.03 2.23
CA LYS A 138 14.03 -13.73 2.78
C LYS A 138 12.60 -13.73 3.31
N ALA A 139 11.70 -14.48 2.65
CA ALA A 139 10.33 -14.67 3.14
C ALA A 139 10.33 -15.32 4.52
N ALA A 140 11.05 -16.42 4.70
CA ALA A 140 11.16 -17.13 5.97
C ALA A 140 11.76 -16.24 7.07
N ASP A 141 12.84 -15.53 6.77
CA ASP A 141 13.49 -14.61 7.72
C ASP A 141 12.57 -13.46 8.13
N SER A 142 11.89 -12.84 7.15
CA SER A 142 11.00 -11.73 7.42
C SER A 142 9.80 -12.14 8.27
N VAL A 143 9.13 -13.24 7.93
CA VAL A 143 8.00 -13.75 8.72
C VAL A 143 8.44 -14.14 10.13
N SER A 144 9.58 -14.81 10.27
CA SER A 144 10.13 -15.19 11.58
C SER A 144 10.42 -13.95 12.44
N LYS A 145 10.97 -12.89 11.83
CA LYS A 145 11.20 -11.59 12.49
C LYS A 145 9.91 -10.95 12.93
N GLY A 146 8.88 -10.97 12.07
CA GLY A 146 7.55 -10.44 12.39
C GLY A 146 6.91 -11.15 13.56
N LEU A 147 6.88 -12.48 13.56
CA LEU A 147 6.35 -13.30 14.65
C LEU A 147 7.10 -13.07 15.97
N LYS A 148 8.43 -12.92 15.93
CA LYS A 148 9.24 -12.63 17.12
C LYS A 148 8.99 -11.21 17.65
N LYS A 149 8.77 -10.24 16.77
CA LYS A 149 8.50 -8.84 17.14
C LYS A 149 7.14 -8.69 17.83
N GLY A 150 6.16 -9.51 17.46
CA GLY A 150 4.79 -9.45 17.99
C GLY A 150 3.91 -8.45 17.23
N GLY A 151 2.66 -8.27 17.69
CA GLY A 151 1.68 -7.40 17.04
C GLY A 151 1.19 -7.94 15.67
N VAL A 152 1.32 -9.25 15.45
CA VAL A 152 0.82 -9.93 14.25
C VAL A 152 -0.66 -10.26 14.44
N LYS A 153 -1.50 -9.79 13.53
CA LYS A 153 -2.96 -9.96 13.61
C LYS A 153 -3.41 -11.41 13.44
N ARG A 154 -2.76 -12.13 12.54
CA ARG A 154 -3.07 -13.52 12.20
C ARG A 154 -1.79 -14.37 12.24
N PRO A 155 -1.33 -14.76 13.47
CA PRO A 155 -0.11 -15.57 13.62
C PRO A 155 -0.23 -16.96 12.99
N ASP A 156 -1.44 -17.53 12.93
CA ASP A 156 -1.76 -18.74 12.19
C ASP A 156 -1.40 -18.60 10.69
N GLN A 157 -1.87 -17.57 10.03
CA GLN A 157 -1.56 -17.28 8.62
C GLN A 157 -0.07 -16.99 8.42
N ALA A 158 0.54 -16.22 9.31
CA ALA A 158 1.97 -15.95 9.24
C ALA A 158 2.80 -17.25 9.28
N ARG A 159 2.41 -18.23 10.13
CA ARG A 159 3.06 -19.53 10.17
C ARG A 159 2.80 -20.40 8.94
N LEU A 160 1.63 -20.26 8.28
CA LEU A 160 1.41 -20.89 6.97
C LEU A 160 2.37 -20.36 5.92
N VAL A 161 2.55 -19.04 5.84
CA VAL A 161 3.52 -18.40 4.93
C VAL A 161 4.94 -18.89 5.22
N LEU A 162 5.32 -18.95 6.49
CA LEU A 162 6.61 -19.48 6.93
C LEU A 162 6.81 -20.95 6.49
N GLY A 163 5.77 -21.76 6.64
CA GLY A 163 5.76 -23.14 6.20
C GLY A 163 5.94 -23.28 4.69
N MET A 164 5.24 -22.44 3.90
CA MET A 164 5.39 -22.41 2.45
C MET A 164 6.82 -22.00 2.03
N ALA A 165 7.38 -20.97 2.67
CA ALA A 165 8.75 -20.55 2.41
C ALA A 165 9.76 -21.67 2.67
N TYR A 166 9.68 -22.35 3.82
CA TYR A 166 10.54 -23.50 4.14
C TYR A 166 10.32 -24.69 3.21
N PHE A 167 9.09 -24.93 2.78
CA PHE A 167 8.79 -26.01 1.82
C PHE A 167 9.49 -25.76 0.48
N ASN A 168 9.41 -24.55 -0.05
CA ASN A 168 10.08 -24.19 -1.29
C ASN A 168 11.62 -24.19 -1.18
N LEU A 169 12.16 -23.99 0.02
CA LEU A 169 13.60 -24.15 0.31
C LEU A 169 14.04 -25.62 0.44
N GLY A 170 13.10 -26.58 0.42
CA GLY A 170 13.40 -28.00 0.70
C GLY A 170 13.63 -28.32 2.17
N GLU A 171 13.37 -27.34 3.08
CA GLU A 171 13.51 -27.48 4.53
C GLU A 171 12.27 -28.14 5.15
N TYR A 172 11.93 -29.35 4.73
CA TYR A 172 10.66 -30.02 5.03
C TYR A 172 10.37 -30.20 6.52
N ASN A 173 11.39 -30.39 7.35
CA ASN A 173 11.20 -30.51 8.80
C ASN A 173 10.73 -29.19 9.43
N LYS A 174 11.31 -28.06 8.99
CA LYS A 174 10.89 -26.73 9.43
C LYS A 174 9.49 -26.38 8.88
N ALA A 175 9.22 -26.70 7.62
CA ALA A 175 7.90 -26.52 7.01
C ALA A 175 6.82 -27.26 7.80
N ARG A 176 7.03 -28.57 8.11
CA ARG A 176 6.09 -29.38 8.88
C ARG A 176 5.82 -28.80 10.27
N LYS A 177 6.88 -28.30 10.93
CA LYS A 177 6.73 -27.63 12.23
C LYS A 177 5.88 -26.38 12.12
N ALA A 178 6.16 -25.48 11.14
CA ALA A 178 5.44 -24.24 10.93
C ALA A 178 3.95 -24.48 10.63
N PHE A 179 3.63 -25.46 9.78
CA PHE A 179 2.24 -25.83 9.48
C PHE A 179 1.51 -26.42 10.70
N ARG A 180 2.19 -27.22 11.51
CA ARG A 180 1.62 -27.77 12.76
C ARG A 180 1.32 -26.65 13.76
N ASP A 181 2.23 -25.69 13.90
CA ASP A 181 2.08 -24.57 14.82
C ASP A 181 0.96 -23.63 14.35
N ALA A 182 0.79 -23.42 13.03
CA ALA A 182 -0.35 -22.71 12.46
C ALA A 182 -1.69 -23.33 12.85
N GLY A 183 -1.83 -24.66 12.74
CA GLY A 183 -3.08 -25.36 13.10
C GLY A 183 -3.39 -25.38 14.60
N ARG A 184 -2.43 -25.04 15.47
CA ARG A 184 -2.66 -24.87 16.91
C ARG A 184 -3.21 -23.49 17.23
N ASP A 185 -2.71 -22.45 16.57
CA ASP A 185 -3.16 -21.08 16.78
C ASP A 185 -4.61 -20.85 16.30
N GLU A 186 -5.02 -21.53 15.21
CA GLU A 186 -6.38 -21.46 14.70
C GLU A 186 -7.44 -22.01 15.69
N ARG A 187 -7.01 -22.87 16.61
CA ARG A 187 -7.87 -23.53 17.62
C ARG A 187 -7.88 -22.82 18.97
N SER A 188 -7.11 -21.74 19.11
CA SER A 188 -6.99 -20.93 20.34
C SER A 188 -7.86 -19.70 20.28
#